data_124e7c02bd6ffea55e187f813567cbfe
#
_entry.id   124e7c02bd6ffea55e187f813567cbfe
#
_cell.length_a   1.000
_cell.length_b   1.000
_cell.length_c   1.000
_cell.angle_alpha   90.00
_cell.angle_beta   90.00
_cell.angle_gamma   90.00
#
_symmetry.space_group_name_H-M   'P 1'
#
loop_
_entity.id
_entity.type
_entity.pdbx_description
1 polymer ?
#
loop_
_entity_poly.entity_id
_entity_poly.type
_entity_poly.pdbx_seq_one_letter_code
_entity_poly.pdbx_strand_id
1 'polypeptide(L)'
;MGVIGKQSIQSSIFIYIGFAIGALNTLVLFQNHNYFTLEQFGLTKVLVDVSLLIGMLCTLGTAPAAVKFYPFYNSYLPRKENDLPLITLVTVSIGCMLFLAITPFFKELIIRKYGERSPLFVDYFRLIYPLTIAIAFLYLLESYSWAVKKTVLPAILREVVVRLVTTVFILLIMMRLINFNQFINLYSLIYVLPVVILFAALFRSGDISLHFNISTVTKRLKGRIIVFSVFIFSGQVLNLLARTLDSIIITSQSPGGLKDTGVFTIATYFIALMEVPVRSMTGITFAVLSQAWKDKDTAKVFRVYKKTALTLLIVGLAIMGLIVLNIQNVIKILGENYRPMAEVVLILGFSKLIDLGTGLNSHLLLSSKHWKIEFVTNVFLVLMAGVFNYFLVQKYGIVGSAWATLIAFTVYNGVRFFLIWRLFKMQPFDLRNLIALFIAACCFLICWALPVLPNVFIDSIVKSSLFIGLFGILIIRFKISPDVNLIVGKIYRRLIGRI
;
A
#
# COMPACT_ATOMS: atom_id res chain seq x y z
N MET A 1 11.48 13.95 22.23
CA MET A 1 10.47 13.19 21.47
C MET A 1 9.72 12.28 22.43
N GLY A 2 8.37 12.34 22.47
CA GLY A 2 7.58 11.42 23.30
C GLY A 2 7.68 9.96 22.78
N VAL A 3 7.23 9.00 23.60
CA VAL A 3 7.25 7.55 23.30
C VAL A 3 6.64 7.24 21.91
N ILE A 4 5.55 7.91 21.55
CA ILE A 4 4.87 7.75 20.25
C ILE A 4 5.79 8.15 19.09
N GLY A 5 6.52 9.26 19.20
CA GLY A 5 7.43 9.70 18.14
C GLY A 5 8.61 8.74 17.92
N LYS A 6 9.15 8.16 19.01
CA LYS A 6 10.22 7.15 18.92
C LYS A 6 9.74 5.87 18.26
N GLN A 7 8.57 5.37 18.64
CA GLN A 7 7.98 4.17 18.04
C GLN A 7 7.60 4.38 16.56
N SER A 8 7.11 5.56 16.18
CA SER A 8 6.79 5.88 14.79
C SER A 8 8.04 5.83 13.91
N ILE A 9 9.15 6.40 14.36
CA ILE A 9 10.43 6.36 13.63
C ILE A 9 10.93 4.90 13.51
N GLN A 10 10.90 4.15 14.60
CA GLN A 10 11.31 2.73 14.58
C GLN A 10 10.45 1.91 13.63
N SER A 11 9.12 2.04 13.69
CA SER A 11 8.22 1.34 12.75
C SER A 11 8.50 1.72 11.30
N SER A 12 8.78 3.01 11.01
CA SER A 12 9.13 3.45 9.65
C SER A 12 10.42 2.80 9.15
N ILE A 13 11.45 2.70 9.99
CA ILE A 13 12.71 2.03 9.62
C ILE A 13 12.44 0.57 9.22
N PHE A 14 11.66 -0.17 10.01
CA PHE A 14 11.32 -1.56 9.69
C PHE A 14 10.46 -1.70 8.43
N ILE A 15 9.59 -0.73 8.15
CA ILE A 15 8.83 -0.69 6.88
C ILE A 15 9.79 -0.55 5.69
N TYR A 16 10.82 0.31 5.77
CA TYR A 16 11.81 0.45 4.70
C TYR A 16 12.70 -0.79 4.54
N ILE A 17 13.15 -1.39 5.65
CA ILE A 17 13.89 -2.65 5.61
C ILE A 17 13.04 -3.73 4.96
N GLY A 18 11.80 -3.87 5.38
CA GLY A 18 10.86 -4.80 4.77
C GLY A 18 10.65 -4.53 3.28
N PHE A 19 10.52 -3.26 2.88
CA PHE A 19 10.41 -2.90 1.47
C PHE A 19 11.62 -3.35 0.66
N ALA A 20 12.85 -3.17 1.19
CA ALA A 20 14.08 -3.62 0.54
C ALA A 20 14.14 -5.16 0.40
N ILE A 21 13.75 -5.91 1.45
CA ILE A 21 13.66 -7.38 1.38
C ILE A 21 12.60 -7.81 0.36
N GLY A 22 11.43 -7.13 0.36
CA GLY A 22 10.39 -7.38 -0.62
C GLY A 22 10.83 -7.09 -2.06
N ALA A 23 11.64 -6.05 -2.28
CA ALA A 23 12.25 -5.76 -3.57
C ALA A 23 13.17 -6.90 -4.02
N LEU A 24 14.05 -7.37 -3.13
CA LEU A 24 14.92 -8.50 -3.41
C LEU A 24 14.11 -9.75 -3.79
N ASN A 25 13.09 -10.09 -3.03
CA ASN A 25 12.23 -11.23 -3.33
C ASN A 25 11.53 -11.08 -4.68
N THR A 26 10.89 -9.90 -4.91
CA THR A 26 10.03 -9.68 -6.08
C THR A 26 10.82 -9.46 -7.37
N LEU A 27 11.90 -8.67 -7.30
CA LEU A 27 12.63 -8.24 -8.50
C LEU A 27 13.83 -9.13 -8.84
N VAL A 28 14.29 -9.95 -7.90
CA VAL A 28 15.48 -10.80 -8.10
C VAL A 28 15.15 -12.27 -7.92
N LEU A 29 14.69 -12.67 -6.73
CA LEU A 29 14.60 -14.09 -6.41
C LEU A 29 13.46 -14.79 -7.16
N PHE A 30 12.25 -14.22 -7.19
CA PHE A 30 11.14 -14.77 -7.98
C PHE A 30 11.36 -14.69 -9.49
N GLN A 31 12.24 -13.81 -9.96
CA GLN A 31 12.53 -13.66 -11.39
C GLN A 31 13.58 -14.64 -11.92
N ASN A 32 14.07 -15.51 -11.07
CA ASN A 32 14.97 -16.57 -11.52
C ASN A 32 14.16 -17.68 -12.23
N HIS A 33 14.11 -17.60 -13.57
CA HIS A 33 13.34 -18.47 -14.43
C HIS A 33 13.72 -19.96 -14.35
N ASN A 34 14.86 -20.30 -13.74
CA ASN A 34 15.24 -21.70 -13.51
C ASN A 34 14.41 -22.35 -12.39
N TYR A 35 13.77 -21.56 -11.54
CA TYR A 35 13.06 -22.04 -10.35
C TYR A 35 11.60 -21.63 -10.29
N PHE A 36 11.23 -20.49 -10.89
CA PHE A 36 9.86 -19.97 -10.87
C PHE A 36 9.40 -19.56 -12.27
N THR A 37 8.16 -19.89 -12.59
CA THR A 37 7.47 -19.31 -13.75
C THR A 37 6.76 -18.02 -13.37
N LEU A 38 6.46 -17.17 -14.35
CA LEU A 38 5.66 -15.96 -14.16
C LEU A 38 4.27 -16.26 -13.59
N GLU A 39 3.68 -17.39 -14.00
CA GLU A 39 2.37 -17.85 -13.52
C GLU A 39 2.43 -18.23 -12.03
N GLN A 40 3.48 -18.92 -11.62
CA GLN A 40 3.72 -19.28 -10.22
C GLN A 40 3.93 -18.04 -9.34
N PHE A 41 4.65 -17.04 -9.83
CA PHE A 41 4.79 -15.76 -9.15
C PHE A 41 3.45 -15.01 -9.09
N GLY A 42 2.71 -14.93 -10.21
CA GLY A 42 1.37 -14.34 -10.26
C GLY A 42 0.40 -15.01 -9.29
N LEU A 43 0.47 -16.35 -9.16
CA LEU A 43 -0.33 -17.12 -8.21
C LEU A 43 -0.10 -16.67 -6.77
N THR A 44 1.17 -16.51 -6.33
CA THR A 44 1.47 -16.06 -4.97
C THR A 44 0.84 -14.70 -4.68
N LYS A 45 0.85 -13.80 -5.66
CA LYS A 45 0.27 -12.45 -5.53
C LYS A 45 -1.25 -12.51 -5.38
N VAL A 46 -1.94 -13.23 -6.27
CA VAL A 46 -3.41 -13.32 -6.25
C VAL A 46 -3.92 -14.01 -4.99
N LEU A 47 -3.28 -15.11 -4.56
CA LEU A 47 -3.64 -15.79 -3.32
C LEU A 47 -3.59 -14.84 -2.12
N VAL A 48 -2.54 -14.03 -2.02
CA VAL A 48 -2.41 -13.04 -0.94
C VAL A 48 -3.44 -11.92 -1.07
N ASP A 49 -3.64 -11.34 -2.26
CA ASP A 49 -4.56 -10.22 -2.47
C ASP A 49 -6.02 -10.62 -2.15
N VAL A 50 -6.46 -11.79 -2.64
CA VAL A 50 -7.79 -12.32 -2.33
C VAL A 50 -7.92 -12.60 -0.83
N SER A 51 -6.88 -13.20 -0.22
CA SER A 51 -6.91 -13.52 1.21
C SER A 51 -6.88 -12.28 2.09
N LEU A 52 -6.18 -11.19 1.69
CA LEU A 52 -6.20 -9.91 2.39
C LEU A 52 -7.62 -9.30 2.38
N LEU A 53 -8.30 -9.35 1.23
CA LEU A 53 -9.66 -8.82 1.10
C LEU A 53 -10.63 -9.62 1.97
N ILE A 54 -10.65 -10.95 1.83
CA ILE A 54 -11.57 -11.81 2.57
C ILE A 54 -11.21 -11.81 4.06
N GLY A 55 -9.93 -11.83 4.42
CA GLY A 55 -9.48 -11.74 5.81
C GLY A 55 -9.94 -10.45 6.50
N MET A 56 -9.92 -9.32 5.79
CA MET A 56 -10.51 -8.09 6.31
C MET A 56 -12.03 -8.23 6.49
N LEU A 57 -12.75 -8.84 5.52
CA LEU A 57 -14.19 -9.11 5.64
C LEU A 57 -14.49 -9.98 6.86
N CYS A 58 -13.67 -10.99 7.15
CA CYS A 58 -13.82 -11.86 8.32
C CYS A 58 -13.71 -11.10 9.66
N THR A 59 -13.05 -9.93 9.70
CA THR A 59 -12.99 -9.13 10.94
C THR A 59 -14.32 -8.52 11.34
N LEU A 60 -15.31 -8.44 10.46
CA LEU A 60 -16.62 -7.82 10.66
C LEU A 60 -16.53 -6.43 11.32
N GLY A 61 -15.44 -5.70 11.04
CA GLY A 61 -15.18 -4.35 11.57
C GLY A 61 -14.71 -4.29 13.03
N THR A 62 -14.42 -5.41 13.65
CA THR A 62 -13.95 -5.44 15.06
C THR A 62 -12.52 -4.92 15.22
N ALA A 63 -11.68 -5.05 14.20
CA ALA A 63 -10.30 -4.55 14.25
C ALA A 63 -10.23 -3.03 14.52
N PRO A 64 -10.86 -2.13 13.73
CA PRO A 64 -10.89 -0.71 14.05
C PRO A 64 -11.68 -0.38 15.31
N ALA A 65 -12.71 -1.17 15.64
CA ALA A 65 -13.47 -1.00 16.88
C ALA A 65 -12.59 -1.25 18.11
N ALA A 66 -11.73 -2.25 18.08
CA ALA A 66 -10.78 -2.52 19.15
C ALA A 66 -9.91 -1.29 19.43
N VAL A 67 -9.34 -0.65 18.41
CA VAL A 67 -8.51 0.55 18.58
C VAL A 67 -9.28 1.70 19.23
N LYS A 68 -10.53 1.93 18.79
CA LYS A 68 -11.33 3.08 19.26
C LYS A 68 -11.87 2.89 20.66
N PHE A 69 -12.36 1.68 20.99
CA PHE A 69 -13.08 1.45 22.23
C PHE A 69 -12.19 0.90 23.34
N TYR A 70 -11.03 0.33 23.06
CA TYR A 70 -10.10 -0.15 24.06
C TYR A 70 -9.81 0.84 25.20
N PRO A 71 -9.59 2.15 24.96
CA PRO A 71 -9.36 3.11 26.03
C PRO A 71 -10.51 3.20 27.04
N PHE A 72 -11.76 3.04 26.59
CA PHE A 72 -12.93 3.05 27.49
C PHE A 72 -12.90 1.82 28.41
N TYR A 73 -12.61 0.63 27.84
CA TYR A 73 -12.50 -0.58 28.65
C TYR A 73 -11.35 -0.48 29.65
N ASN A 74 -10.20 0.00 29.23
CA ASN A 74 -9.02 0.15 30.09
C ASN A 74 -9.21 1.22 31.18
N SER A 75 -10.13 2.19 31.00
CA SER A 75 -10.43 3.23 32.02
C SER A 75 -11.45 2.80 33.04
N TYR A 76 -12.36 1.90 32.68
CA TYR A 76 -13.50 1.49 33.52
C TYR A 76 -13.40 0.09 34.07
N LEU A 77 -12.51 -0.75 33.58
CA LEU A 77 -12.36 -2.15 33.97
C LEU A 77 -10.92 -2.49 34.36
N PRO A 78 -10.72 -3.34 35.37
CA PRO A 78 -9.42 -3.97 35.56
C PRO A 78 -9.02 -4.77 34.32
N ARG A 79 -7.74 -4.88 34.00
CA ARG A 79 -7.26 -5.59 32.82
C ARG A 79 -7.78 -7.02 32.71
N LYS A 80 -7.93 -7.73 33.85
CA LYS A 80 -8.41 -9.11 33.91
C LYS A 80 -9.90 -9.25 33.60
N GLU A 81 -10.68 -8.17 33.75
CA GLU A 81 -12.13 -8.16 33.50
C GLU A 81 -12.50 -7.55 32.15
N ASN A 82 -11.52 -7.21 31.35
CA ASN A 82 -11.73 -6.66 30.02
C ASN A 82 -12.15 -7.78 29.07
N ASP A 83 -13.41 -7.76 28.66
CA ASP A 83 -14.04 -8.74 27.77
C ASP A 83 -13.92 -8.38 26.26
N LEU A 84 -13.45 -7.17 25.93
CA LEU A 84 -13.30 -6.73 24.54
C LEU A 84 -12.39 -7.65 23.71
N PRO A 85 -11.21 -8.14 24.20
CA PRO A 85 -10.38 -9.08 23.45
C PRO A 85 -11.12 -10.36 23.08
N LEU A 86 -11.83 -10.96 24.02
CA LEU A 86 -12.57 -12.21 23.78
C LEU A 86 -13.71 -12.00 22.78
N ILE A 87 -14.52 -10.94 22.96
CA ILE A 87 -15.64 -10.62 22.05
C ILE A 87 -15.13 -10.44 20.62
N THR A 88 -14.04 -9.70 20.43
CA THR A 88 -13.48 -9.47 19.08
C THR A 88 -12.87 -10.73 18.48
N LEU A 89 -12.19 -11.57 19.29
CA LEU A 89 -11.69 -12.87 18.85
C LEU A 89 -12.83 -13.80 18.40
N VAL A 90 -13.89 -13.89 19.20
CA VAL A 90 -15.09 -14.69 18.86
C VAL A 90 -15.74 -14.15 17.59
N THR A 91 -15.88 -12.84 17.44
CA THR A 91 -16.47 -12.23 16.23
C THR A 91 -15.65 -12.54 14.98
N VAL A 92 -14.33 -12.45 15.03
CA VAL A 92 -13.45 -12.83 13.91
C VAL A 92 -13.55 -14.31 13.62
N SER A 93 -13.61 -15.16 14.65
CA SER A 93 -13.83 -16.61 14.47
C SER A 93 -15.15 -16.92 13.78
N ILE A 94 -16.24 -16.22 14.14
CA ILE A 94 -17.54 -16.34 13.46
C ILE A 94 -17.40 -15.88 11.99
N GLY A 95 -16.72 -14.76 11.71
CA GLY A 95 -16.46 -14.29 10.35
C GLY A 95 -15.68 -15.32 9.53
N CYS A 96 -14.66 -15.96 10.11
CA CYS A 96 -13.92 -17.05 9.47
C CYS A 96 -14.79 -18.30 9.24
N MET A 97 -15.64 -18.68 10.18
CA MET A 97 -16.59 -19.79 10.01
C MET A 97 -17.59 -19.51 8.89
N LEU A 98 -18.13 -18.29 8.83
CA LEU A 98 -19.01 -17.86 7.73
C LEU A 98 -18.29 -17.94 6.38
N PHE A 99 -17.04 -17.48 6.30
CA PHE A 99 -16.22 -17.61 5.09
C PHE A 99 -16.06 -19.08 4.67
N LEU A 100 -15.69 -19.98 5.61
CA LEU A 100 -15.56 -21.40 5.32
C LEU A 100 -16.87 -22.05 4.86
N ALA A 101 -17.99 -21.65 5.44
CA ALA A 101 -19.32 -22.16 5.08
C ALA A 101 -19.80 -21.65 3.71
N ILE A 102 -19.48 -20.38 3.36
CA ILE A 102 -19.99 -19.73 2.16
C ILE A 102 -19.11 -20.08 0.93
N THR A 103 -17.79 -20.22 1.09
CA THR A 103 -16.86 -20.40 -0.04
C THR A 103 -17.17 -21.60 -0.93
N PRO A 104 -17.61 -22.78 -0.43
CA PRO A 104 -17.95 -23.90 -1.30
C PRO A 104 -19.01 -23.58 -2.34
N PHE A 105 -19.99 -22.72 -2.03
CA PHE A 105 -21.05 -22.29 -2.94
C PHE A 105 -20.52 -21.47 -4.13
N PHE A 106 -19.33 -20.84 -3.98
CA PHE A 106 -18.70 -20.05 -5.03
C PHE A 106 -17.70 -20.87 -5.88
N LYS A 107 -17.46 -22.14 -5.55
CA LYS A 107 -16.47 -22.98 -6.23
C LYS A 107 -16.72 -23.05 -7.73
N GLU A 108 -17.94 -23.30 -8.17
CA GLU A 108 -18.29 -23.39 -9.60
C GLU A 108 -18.09 -22.05 -10.32
N LEU A 109 -18.46 -20.95 -9.65
CA LEU A 109 -18.23 -19.60 -10.20
C LEU A 109 -16.74 -19.32 -10.40
N ILE A 110 -15.90 -19.76 -9.46
CA ILE A 110 -14.45 -19.60 -9.53
C ILE A 110 -13.88 -20.44 -10.68
N ILE A 111 -14.29 -21.71 -10.79
CA ILE A 111 -13.87 -22.59 -11.89
C ILE A 111 -14.27 -21.99 -13.24
N ARG A 112 -15.52 -21.55 -13.39
CA ARG A 112 -16.03 -20.94 -14.62
C ARG A 112 -15.27 -19.67 -14.99
N LYS A 113 -14.90 -18.85 -14.01
CA LYS A 113 -14.31 -17.54 -14.26
C LYS A 113 -12.80 -17.57 -14.46
N TYR A 114 -12.11 -18.46 -13.77
CA TYR A 114 -10.65 -18.56 -13.78
C TYR A 114 -10.09 -19.78 -14.50
N GLY A 115 -10.90 -20.81 -14.74
CA GLY A 115 -10.45 -22.10 -15.26
C GLY A 115 -9.73 -22.03 -16.59
N GLU A 116 -10.21 -21.22 -17.54
CA GLU A 116 -9.61 -21.07 -18.87
C GLU A 116 -8.31 -20.24 -18.85
N ARG A 117 -8.27 -19.15 -18.05
CA ARG A 117 -7.18 -18.17 -18.09
C ARG A 117 -6.14 -18.34 -16.99
N SER A 118 -6.52 -19.00 -15.93
CA SER A 118 -5.69 -19.15 -14.73
C SER A 118 -5.93 -20.50 -14.05
N PRO A 119 -5.73 -21.63 -14.74
CA PRO A 119 -6.01 -22.97 -14.20
C PRO A 119 -5.23 -23.22 -12.92
N LEU A 120 -3.99 -22.78 -12.83
CA LEU A 120 -3.15 -22.90 -11.63
C LEU A 120 -3.79 -22.25 -10.39
N PHE A 121 -4.55 -21.16 -10.55
CA PHE A 121 -5.27 -20.55 -9.44
C PHE A 121 -6.41 -21.44 -8.95
N VAL A 122 -7.10 -22.13 -9.83
CA VAL A 122 -8.18 -23.06 -9.49
C VAL A 122 -7.63 -24.27 -8.73
N ASP A 123 -6.48 -24.81 -9.18
CA ASP A 123 -5.84 -25.97 -8.54
C ASP A 123 -5.41 -25.67 -7.11
N TYR A 124 -4.89 -24.45 -6.88
CA TYR A 124 -4.40 -24.02 -5.56
C TYR A 124 -5.38 -23.15 -4.78
N PHE A 125 -6.62 -22.98 -5.24
CA PHE A 125 -7.62 -22.12 -4.58
C PHE A 125 -7.83 -22.44 -3.10
N ARG A 126 -7.76 -23.73 -2.72
CA ARG A 126 -7.88 -24.18 -1.31
C ARG A 126 -6.89 -23.51 -0.36
N LEU A 127 -5.76 -23.00 -0.86
CA LEU A 127 -4.75 -22.34 -0.03
C LEU A 127 -5.18 -20.94 0.43
N ILE A 128 -6.26 -20.40 -0.12
CA ILE A 128 -6.88 -19.16 0.38
C ILE A 128 -7.42 -19.35 1.80
N TYR A 129 -7.88 -20.55 2.19
CA TYR A 129 -8.43 -20.78 3.52
C TYR A 129 -7.44 -20.49 4.65
N PRO A 130 -6.27 -21.15 4.73
CA PRO A 130 -5.32 -20.88 5.81
C PRO A 130 -4.77 -19.45 5.76
N LEU A 131 -4.50 -18.90 4.57
CA LEU A 131 -4.07 -17.51 4.41
C LEU A 131 -5.09 -16.53 4.96
N THR A 132 -6.37 -16.67 4.59
CA THR A 132 -7.45 -15.78 5.02
C THR A 132 -7.62 -15.80 6.52
N ILE A 133 -7.64 -16.99 7.14
CA ILE A 133 -7.80 -17.14 8.59
C ILE A 133 -6.62 -16.47 9.31
N ALA A 134 -5.39 -16.76 8.91
CA ALA A 134 -4.21 -16.15 9.52
C ALA A 134 -4.21 -14.62 9.38
N ILE A 135 -4.56 -14.11 8.21
CA ILE A 135 -4.63 -12.65 7.96
C ILE A 135 -5.74 -11.99 8.79
N ALA A 136 -6.92 -12.62 8.93
CA ALA A 136 -8.00 -12.07 9.75
C ALA A 136 -7.60 -11.90 11.22
N PHE A 137 -6.95 -12.92 11.79
CA PHE A 137 -6.42 -12.83 13.16
C PHE A 137 -5.25 -11.83 13.25
N LEU A 138 -4.39 -11.74 12.24
CA LEU A 138 -3.32 -10.76 12.21
C LEU A 138 -3.87 -9.33 12.24
N TYR A 139 -4.87 -8.99 11.42
CA TYR A 139 -5.54 -7.68 11.44
C TYR A 139 -6.09 -7.32 12.82
N LEU A 140 -6.72 -8.28 13.51
CA LEU A 140 -7.23 -8.06 14.85
C LEU A 140 -6.11 -7.80 15.85
N LEU A 141 -5.07 -8.65 15.88
CA LEU A 141 -3.96 -8.53 16.83
C LEU A 141 -3.12 -7.29 16.60
N GLU A 142 -2.90 -6.88 15.34
CA GLU A 142 -2.27 -5.60 15.00
C GLU A 142 -3.07 -4.43 15.57
N SER A 143 -4.40 -4.45 15.40
CA SER A 143 -5.28 -3.42 15.94
C SER A 143 -5.21 -3.34 17.46
N TYR A 144 -5.16 -4.48 18.16
CA TYR A 144 -4.92 -4.51 19.60
C TYR A 144 -3.57 -3.94 19.98
N SER A 145 -2.52 -4.29 19.26
CA SER A 145 -1.19 -3.74 19.50
C SER A 145 -1.17 -2.21 19.35
N TRP A 146 -1.89 -1.67 18.39
CA TRP A 146 -2.04 -0.22 18.22
C TRP A 146 -2.85 0.40 19.37
N ALA A 147 -3.92 -0.25 19.81
CA ALA A 147 -4.75 0.20 20.94
C ALA A 147 -3.93 0.33 22.22
N VAL A 148 -3.01 -0.61 22.49
CA VAL A 148 -2.09 -0.58 23.62
C VAL A 148 -0.79 0.20 23.36
N LYS A 149 -0.72 0.93 22.24
CA LYS A 149 0.42 1.78 21.82
C LYS A 149 1.73 1.02 21.59
N LYS A 150 1.65 -0.25 21.18
CA LYS A 150 2.80 -1.12 20.82
C LYS A 150 2.83 -1.29 19.30
N THR A 151 3.36 -0.32 18.55
CA THR A 151 3.30 -0.30 17.07
C THR A 151 4.49 -0.96 16.38
N VAL A 152 5.60 -1.14 17.09
CA VAL A 152 6.86 -1.60 16.50
C VAL A 152 6.82 -3.09 16.16
N LEU A 153 6.37 -3.93 17.11
CA LEU A 153 6.34 -5.38 16.92
C LEU A 153 5.44 -5.80 15.74
N PRO A 154 4.18 -5.32 15.62
CA PRO A 154 3.37 -5.62 14.42
C PRO A 154 4.04 -5.21 13.12
N ALA A 155 4.67 -4.03 13.09
CA ALA A 155 5.39 -3.57 11.89
C ALA A 155 6.55 -4.50 11.52
N ILE A 156 7.33 -4.96 12.48
CA ILE A 156 8.42 -5.93 12.25
C ILE A 156 7.84 -7.24 11.70
N LEU A 157 6.81 -7.78 12.35
CA LEU A 157 6.23 -9.08 11.98
C LEU A 157 5.64 -9.04 10.57
N ARG A 158 4.86 -8.01 10.25
CA ARG A 158 4.20 -7.90 8.97
C ARG A 158 5.15 -7.53 7.82
N GLU A 159 6.05 -6.57 8.05
CA GLU A 159 6.86 -6.01 6.98
C GLU A 159 8.20 -6.74 6.81
N VAL A 160 8.79 -7.25 7.89
CA VAL A 160 10.10 -7.89 7.85
C VAL A 160 9.99 -9.41 7.93
N VAL A 161 9.32 -9.94 8.97
CA VAL A 161 9.30 -11.39 9.22
C VAL A 161 8.61 -12.15 8.08
N VAL A 162 7.43 -11.70 7.62
CA VAL A 162 6.72 -12.33 6.49
C VAL A 162 7.63 -12.39 5.26
N ARG A 163 8.35 -11.32 4.95
CA ARG A 163 9.23 -11.27 3.77
C ARG A 163 10.48 -12.10 3.94
N LEU A 164 11.07 -12.15 5.14
CA LEU A 164 12.19 -13.04 5.43
C LEU A 164 11.80 -14.51 5.32
N VAL A 165 10.65 -14.90 5.89
CA VAL A 165 10.13 -16.27 5.74
C VAL A 165 9.91 -16.60 4.27
N THR A 166 9.34 -15.67 3.50
CA THR A 166 9.22 -15.84 2.04
C THR A 166 10.60 -16.03 1.39
N THR A 167 11.60 -15.21 1.75
CA THR A 167 12.99 -15.38 1.25
C THR A 167 13.51 -16.78 1.55
N VAL A 168 13.35 -17.25 2.79
CA VAL A 168 13.78 -18.61 3.18
C VAL A 168 13.11 -19.68 2.31
N PHE A 169 11.80 -19.60 2.09
CA PHE A 169 11.10 -20.57 1.26
C PHE A 169 11.55 -20.55 -0.20
N ILE A 170 11.84 -19.37 -0.74
CA ILE A 170 12.41 -19.22 -2.08
C ILE A 170 13.79 -19.88 -2.16
N LEU A 171 14.66 -19.62 -1.16
CA LEU A 171 15.99 -20.24 -1.10
C LEU A 171 15.93 -21.77 -1.01
N LEU A 172 14.95 -22.33 -0.27
CA LEU A 172 14.75 -23.79 -0.21
C LEU A 172 14.42 -24.40 -1.59
N ILE A 173 13.62 -23.69 -2.44
CA ILE A 173 13.42 -24.12 -3.85
C ILE A 173 14.73 -24.03 -4.64
N MET A 174 15.44 -22.90 -4.52
CA MET A 174 16.71 -22.70 -5.26
C MET A 174 17.76 -23.74 -4.89
N MET A 175 17.77 -24.18 -3.64
CA MET A 175 18.61 -25.29 -3.16
C MET A 175 18.05 -26.68 -3.55
N ARG A 176 16.90 -26.76 -4.24
CA ARG A 176 16.20 -27.99 -4.63
C ARG A 176 15.78 -28.90 -3.45
N LEU A 177 15.66 -28.32 -2.25
CA LEU A 177 15.22 -29.04 -1.06
C LEU A 177 13.70 -29.26 -1.04
N ILE A 178 12.95 -28.37 -1.69
CA ILE A 178 11.49 -28.46 -1.84
C ILE A 178 11.09 -28.19 -3.29
N ASN A 179 9.95 -28.76 -3.72
CA ASN A 179 9.34 -28.48 -5.00
C ASN A 179 8.29 -27.34 -4.88
N PHE A 180 7.76 -26.87 -6.03
CA PHE A 180 6.79 -25.77 -6.05
C PHE A 180 5.51 -26.09 -5.24
N ASN A 181 5.02 -27.32 -5.29
CA ASN A 181 3.83 -27.71 -4.53
C ASN A 181 4.05 -27.60 -3.01
N GLN A 182 5.22 -28.03 -2.52
CA GLN A 182 5.61 -27.88 -1.11
C GLN A 182 5.77 -26.41 -0.74
N PHE A 183 6.44 -25.63 -1.61
CA PHE A 183 6.60 -24.19 -1.42
C PHE A 183 5.27 -23.47 -1.26
N ILE A 184 4.32 -23.67 -2.19
CA ILE A 184 3.06 -22.92 -2.16
C ILE A 184 2.18 -23.30 -0.97
N ASN A 185 2.26 -24.57 -0.52
CA ASN A 185 1.60 -25.01 0.71
C ASN A 185 2.22 -24.33 1.95
N LEU A 186 3.56 -24.28 2.06
CA LEU A 186 4.24 -23.54 3.14
C LEU A 186 3.95 -22.04 3.06
N TYR A 187 3.94 -21.49 1.84
CA TYR A 187 3.62 -20.09 1.60
C TYR A 187 2.22 -19.71 2.10
N SER A 188 1.26 -20.63 2.02
CA SER A 188 -0.10 -20.42 2.56
C SER A 188 -0.13 -20.22 4.09
N LEU A 189 0.93 -20.58 4.79
CA LEU A 189 1.06 -20.49 6.26
C LEU A 189 1.95 -19.32 6.71
N ILE A 190 2.45 -18.47 5.78
CA ILE A 190 3.44 -17.41 6.12
C ILE A 190 2.96 -16.43 7.20
N TYR A 191 1.64 -16.20 7.30
CA TYR A 191 1.06 -15.31 8.29
C TYR A 191 0.78 -15.97 9.63
N VAL A 192 0.87 -17.31 9.75
CA VAL A 192 0.66 -18.04 11.01
C VAL A 192 1.73 -17.68 12.04
N LEU A 193 3.00 -17.65 11.62
CA LEU A 193 4.10 -17.29 12.52
C LEU A 193 3.96 -15.88 13.12
N PRO A 194 3.68 -14.81 12.36
CA PRO A 194 3.34 -13.49 12.89
C PRO A 194 2.17 -13.51 13.88
N VAL A 195 1.10 -14.24 13.58
CA VAL A 195 -0.09 -14.35 14.46
C VAL A 195 0.31 -14.96 15.80
N VAL A 196 1.02 -16.09 15.79
CA VAL A 196 1.44 -16.78 17.01
C VAL A 196 2.35 -15.90 17.87
N ILE A 197 3.35 -15.28 17.26
CA ILE A 197 4.29 -14.40 17.99
C ILE A 197 3.54 -13.19 18.58
N LEU A 198 2.67 -12.55 17.80
CA LEU A 198 1.96 -11.36 18.24
C LEU A 198 0.93 -11.69 19.35
N PHE A 199 0.21 -12.80 19.21
CA PHE A 199 -0.71 -13.29 20.24
C PHE A 199 0.04 -13.61 21.54
N ALA A 200 1.14 -14.37 21.46
CA ALA A 200 1.97 -14.70 22.61
C ALA A 200 2.54 -13.46 23.31
N ALA A 201 3.00 -12.47 22.54
CA ALA A 201 3.54 -11.21 23.08
C ALA A 201 2.46 -10.40 23.83
N LEU A 202 1.25 -10.29 23.26
CA LEU A 202 0.14 -9.56 23.87
C LEU A 202 -0.43 -10.29 25.09
N PHE A 203 -0.50 -11.63 25.04
CA PHE A 203 -0.96 -12.45 26.16
C PHE A 203 0.01 -12.42 27.33
N ARG A 204 1.32 -12.61 27.09
CA ARG A 204 2.36 -12.55 28.13
C ARG A 204 2.49 -11.18 28.79
N SER A 205 2.24 -10.09 28.04
CA SER A 205 2.25 -8.75 28.62
C SER A 205 0.97 -8.38 29.37
N GLY A 206 -0.02 -9.28 29.42
CA GLY A 206 -1.31 -9.05 30.07
C GLY A 206 -2.18 -8.00 29.38
N ASP A 207 -1.88 -7.66 28.10
CA ASP A 207 -2.67 -6.69 27.33
C ASP A 207 -3.94 -7.34 26.74
N ILE A 208 -3.92 -8.66 26.54
CA ILE A 208 -5.09 -9.46 26.18
C ILE A 208 -5.44 -10.37 27.37
N SER A 209 -6.68 -10.27 27.81
CA SER A 209 -7.29 -11.17 28.79
C SER A 209 -8.47 -11.89 28.13
N LEU A 210 -8.68 -13.15 28.50
CA LEU A 210 -9.82 -13.94 28.05
C LEU A 210 -10.86 -13.97 29.17
N HIS A 211 -11.67 -12.92 29.27
CA HIS A 211 -12.74 -12.80 30.25
C HIS A 211 -14.08 -13.18 29.62
N PHE A 212 -14.73 -14.23 30.16
CA PHE A 212 -15.94 -14.81 29.55
C PHE A 212 -17.25 -14.10 29.93
N ASN A 213 -17.24 -13.28 30.98
CA ASN A 213 -18.43 -12.55 31.38
C ASN A 213 -18.55 -11.24 30.65
N ILE A 214 -19.75 -10.94 30.13
CA ILE A 214 -20.02 -9.68 29.45
C ILE A 214 -20.02 -8.52 30.44
N SER A 215 -19.08 -7.61 30.30
CA SER A 215 -18.91 -6.46 31.18
C SER A 215 -20.05 -5.43 31.06
N THR A 216 -20.17 -4.58 32.07
CA THR A 216 -21.11 -3.45 32.08
C THR A 216 -20.77 -2.43 30.97
N VAL A 217 -19.49 -2.28 30.66
CA VAL A 217 -19.00 -1.41 29.58
C VAL A 217 -19.49 -1.90 28.22
N THR A 218 -19.37 -3.20 27.95
CA THR A 218 -19.90 -3.82 26.72
C THR A 218 -21.41 -3.65 26.62
N LYS A 219 -22.17 -3.93 27.69
CA LYS A 219 -23.62 -3.75 27.68
C LYS A 219 -24.03 -2.31 27.34
N ARG A 220 -23.30 -1.32 27.84
CA ARG A 220 -23.56 0.11 27.59
C ARG A 220 -23.13 0.57 26.20
N LEU A 221 -22.03 0.06 25.66
CA LEU A 221 -21.43 0.54 24.41
C LEU A 221 -21.78 -0.30 23.19
N LYS A 222 -22.39 -1.49 23.33
CA LYS A 222 -22.67 -2.44 22.22
C LYS A 222 -23.22 -1.79 20.96
N GLY A 223 -24.25 -0.94 21.08
CA GLY A 223 -24.86 -0.26 19.93
C GLY A 223 -23.90 0.71 19.22
N ARG A 224 -23.11 1.46 20.02
CA ARG A 224 -22.11 2.38 19.44
C ARG A 224 -20.96 1.62 18.78
N ILE A 225 -20.53 0.49 19.34
CA ILE A 225 -19.49 -0.37 18.77
C ILE A 225 -19.96 -0.93 17.43
N ILE A 226 -21.19 -1.47 17.35
CA ILE A 226 -21.74 -2.04 16.11
C ILE A 226 -21.83 -0.96 15.01
N VAL A 227 -22.47 0.18 15.30
CA VAL A 227 -22.64 1.25 14.31
C VAL A 227 -21.27 1.76 13.81
N PHE A 228 -20.33 1.95 14.73
CA PHE A 228 -18.98 2.37 14.37
C PHE A 228 -18.27 1.32 13.51
N SER A 229 -18.35 0.04 13.91
CA SER A 229 -17.73 -1.07 13.17
C SER A 229 -18.23 -1.12 11.74
N VAL A 230 -19.52 -1.07 11.50
CA VAL A 230 -20.12 -1.11 10.15
C VAL A 230 -19.63 0.06 9.30
N PHE A 231 -19.63 1.27 9.86
CA PHE A 231 -19.26 2.46 9.10
C PHE A 231 -17.77 2.51 8.72
N ILE A 232 -16.88 2.31 9.71
CA ILE A 232 -15.41 2.34 9.45
C ILE A 232 -14.95 1.15 8.62
N PHE A 233 -15.55 -0.01 8.86
CA PHE A 233 -15.31 -1.22 8.09
C PHE A 233 -15.59 -1.02 6.60
N SER A 234 -16.73 -0.43 6.26
CA SER A 234 -17.07 -0.13 4.86
C SER A 234 -15.98 0.71 4.18
N GLY A 235 -15.46 1.74 4.85
CA GLY A 235 -14.36 2.55 4.32
C GLY A 235 -13.05 1.78 4.15
N GLN A 236 -12.71 0.89 5.08
CA GLN A 236 -11.50 0.08 4.98
C GLN A 236 -11.59 -0.97 3.86
N VAL A 237 -12.76 -1.61 3.70
CA VAL A 237 -13.01 -2.55 2.59
C VAL A 237 -12.87 -1.85 1.25
N LEU A 238 -13.44 -0.66 1.08
CA LEU A 238 -13.30 0.13 -0.14
C LEU A 238 -11.84 0.46 -0.46
N ASN A 239 -11.07 0.88 0.55
CA ASN A 239 -9.64 1.14 0.36
C ASN A 239 -8.85 -0.09 -0.07
N LEU A 240 -9.18 -1.25 0.50
CA LEU A 240 -8.51 -2.49 0.15
C LEU A 240 -8.92 -2.98 -1.24
N LEU A 241 -10.21 -2.90 -1.57
CA LEU A 241 -10.70 -3.18 -2.92
C LEU A 241 -9.97 -2.34 -3.96
N ALA A 242 -9.84 -1.03 -3.74
CA ALA A 242 -9.12 -0.14 -4.66
C ALA A 242 -7.67 -0.59 -4.95
N ARG A 243 -7.05 -1.34 -4.05
CA ARG A 243 -5.66 -1.83 -4.19
C ARG A 243 -5.54 -3.24 -4.77
N THR A 244 -6.58 -4.05 -4.64
CA THR A 244 -6.55 -5.47 -5.00
C THR A 244 -7.37 -5.80 -6.25
N LEU A 245 -8.27 -4.90 -6.66
CA LEU A 245 -9.14 -5.11 -7.83
C LEU A 245 -8.35 -5.39 -9.10
N ASP A 246 -7.25 -4.68 -9.33
CA ASP A 246 -6.43 -4.84 -10.53
C ASP A 246 -5.95 -6.29 -10.68
N SER A 247 -5.33 -6.85 -9.63
CA SER A 247 -4.80 -8.22 -9.67
C SER A 247 -5.91 -9.27 -9.84
N ILE A 248 -7.06 -9.08 -9.20
CA ILE A 248 -8.22 -9.99 -9.29
C ILE A 248 -8.81 -9.97 -10.72
N ILE A 249 -8.98 -8.77 -11.28
CA ILE A 249 -9.56 -8.61 -12.62
C ILE A 249 -8.57 -9.08 -13.69
N ILE A 250 -7.29 -8.74 -13.61
CA ILE A 250 -6.27 -9.21 -14.55
C ILE A 250 -6.24 -10.74 -14.55
N THR A 251 -6.16 -11.37 -13.38
CA THR A 251 -6.13 -12.84 -13.28
C THR A 251 -7.35 -13.51 -13.92
N SER A 252 -8.54 -12.87 -13.85
CA SER A 252 -9.78 -13.44 -14.36
C SER A 252 -10.13 -13.04 -15.79
N GLN A 253 -9.66 -11.89 -16.29
CA GLN A 253 -10.10 -11.31 -17.56
C GLN A 253 -8.98 -11.13 -18.58
N SER A 254 -7.72 -11.01 -18.17
CA SER A 254 -6.60 -10.85 -19.11
C SER A 254 -6.32 -12.16 -19.85
N PRO A 255 -5.96 -12.08 -21.14
CA PRO A 255 -5.58 -13.28 -21.91
C PRO A 255 -4.44 -14.09 -21.29
N GLY A 256 -3.45 -13.44 -20.67
CA GLY A 256 -2.33 -14.09 -20.00
C GLY A 256 -2.59 -14.50 -18.55
N GLY A 257 -3.78 -14.18 -17.98
CA GLY A 257 -4.19 -14.59 -16.64
C GLY A 257 -3.14 -14.32 -15.54
N LEU A 258 -2.69 -15.38 -14.85
CA LEU A 258 -1.67 -15.29 -13.79
C LEU A 258 -0.32 -14.77 -14.30
N LYS A 259 0.08 -15.06 -15.53
CA LYS A 259 1.31 -14.55 -16.14
C LYS A 259 1.27 -13.02 -16.22
N ASP A 260 0.17 -12.48 -16.72
CA ASP A 260 -0.07 -11.04 -16.80
C ASP A 260 -0.10 -10.40 -15.42
N THR A 261 -0.70 -11.07 -14.44
CA THR A 261 -0.70 -10.61 -13.04
C THR A 261 0.71 -10.55 -12.46
N GLY A 262 1.58 -11.50 -12.80
CA GLY A 262 2.99 -11.48 -12.43
C GLY A 262 3.72 -10.25 -12.97
N VAL A 263 3.59 -9.98 -14.28
CA VAL A 263 4.19 -8.79 -14.93
C VAL A 263 3.65 -7.49 -14.33
N PHE A 264 2.33 -7.39 -14.14
CA PHE A 264 1.67 -6.21 -13.55
C PHE A 264 2.13 -5.97 -12.10
N THR A 265 2.34 -7.04 -11.34
CA THR A 265 2.84 -6.95 -9.95
C THR A 265 4.21 -6.28 -9.89
N ILE A 266 5.12 -6.61 -10.81
CA ILE A 266 6.44 -5.97 -10.87
C ILE A 266 6.31 -4.50 -11.28
N ALA A 267 5.48 -4.19 -12.27
CA ALA A 267 5.20 -2.81 -12.66
C ALA A 267 4.70 -1.97 -11.47
N THR A 268 3.72 -2.49 -10.73
CA THR A 268 3.18 -1.80 -9.54
C THR A 268 4.19 -1.69 -8.40
N TYR A 269 5.15 -2.61 -8.30
CA TYR A 269 6.22 -2.51 -7.31
C TYR A 269 7.12 -1.30 -7.56
N PHE A 270 7.46 -1.00 -8.83
CA PHE A 270 8.18 0.24 -9.19
C PHE A 270 7.37 1.48 -8.83
N ILE A 271 6.06 1.47 -9.11
CA ILE A 271 5.18 2.60 -8.79
C ILE A 271 5.04 2.81 -7.27
N ALA A 272 5.08 1.74 -6.48
CA ALA A 272 5.04 1.82 -5.02
C ALA A 272 6.20 2.63 -4.42
N LEU A 273 7.34 2.76 -5.12
CA LEU A 273 8.44 3.67 -4.72
C LEU A 273 7.96 5.12 -4.64
N MET A 274 7.06 5.54 -5.53
CA MET A 274 6.49 6.89 -5.53
C MET A 274 5.54 7.14 -4.34
N GLU A 275 5.06 6.09 -3.66
CA GLU A 275 4.21 6.23 -2.46
C GLU A 275 5.01 6.43 -1.16
N VAL A 276 6.29 6.06 -1.16
CA VAL A 276 7.14 6.15 0.04
C VAL A 276 7.16 7.55 0.65
N PRO A 277 7.35 8.65 -0.13
CA PRO A 277 7.30 10.01 0.40
C PRO A 277 5.93 10.38 1.01
N VAL A 278 4.83 9.92 0.40
CA VAL A 278 3.47 10.15 0.91
C VAL A 278 3.33 9.55 2.31
N ARG A 279 3.71 8.28 2.45
CA ARG A 279 3.61 7.55 3.74
C ARG A 279 4.39 8.24 4.86
N SER A 280 5.57 8.80 4.54
CA SER A 280 6.40 9.51 5.52
C SER A 280 5.79 10.84 5.98
N MET A 281 5.06 11.52 5.10
CA MET A 281 4.46 12.85 5.36
C MET A 281 3.05 12.77 5.98
N THR A 282 2.32 11.68 5.72
CA THR A 282 0.89 11.54 6.07
C THR A 282 0.61 11.82 7.55
N GLY A 283 1.30 11.14 8.45
CA GLY A 283 1.01 11.24 9.90
C GLY A 283 1.22 12.65 10.44
N ILE A 284 2.34 13.29 10.07
CA ILE A 284 2.68 14.64 10.52
C ILE A 284 1.70 15.66 9.94
N THR A 285 1.43 15.54 8.64
CA THR A 285 0.53 16.48 7.94
C THR A 285 -0.89 16.38 8.46
N PHE A 286 -1.39 15.18 8.73
CA PHE A 286 -2.73 15.00 9.29
C PHE A 286 -2.88 15.67 10.65
N ALA A 287 -1.88 15.52 11.55
CA ALA A 287 -1.88 16.18 12.85
C ALA A 287 -1.86 17.72 12.74
N VAL A 288 -1.00 18.25 11.84
CA VAL A 288 -0.90 19.71 11.61
C VAL A 288 -2.20 20.27 11.02
N LEU A 289 -2.80 19.58 10.05
CA LEU A 289 -4.08 20.00 9.45
C LEU A 289 -5.22 19.97 10.47
N SER A 290 -5.32 18.91 11.28
CA SER A 290 -6.34 18.78 12.32
C SER A 290 -6.25 19.90 13.33
N GLN A 291 -5.03 20.26 13.77
CA GLN A 291 -4.81 21.37 14.67
C GLN A 291 -5.18 22.72 14.01
N ALA A 292 -4.75 22.94 12.76
CA ALA A 292 -5.05 24.18 12.04
C ALA A 292 -6.57 24.38 11.81
N TRP A 293 -7.31 23.29 11.54
CA TRP A 293 -8.78 23.34 11.45
C TRP A 293 -9.43 23.67 12.79
N LYS A 294 -8.92 23.08 13.89
CA LYS A 294 -9.39 23.39 15.27
C LYS A 294 -9.18 24.86 15.59
N ASP A 295 -8.02 25.41 15.24
CA ASP A 295 -7.63 26.80 15.49
C ASP A 295 -8.26 27.78 14.49
N LYS A 296 -9.05 27.28 13.52
CA LYS A 296 -9.65 28.06 12.42
C LYS A 296 -8.63 28.80 11.55
N ASP A 297 -7.37 28.34 11.55
CA ASP A 297 -6.27 28.93 10.77
C ASP A 297 -6.28 28.34 9.33
N THR A 298 -7.20 28.86 8.51
CA THR A 298 -7.35 28.46 7.11
C THR A 298 -6.13 28.81 6.26
N ALA A 299 -5.40 29.86 6.62
CA ALA A 299 -4.16 30.26 5.93
C ALA A 299 -3.06 29.21 6.13
N LYS A 300 -2.94 28.64 7.32
CA LYS A 300 -2.02 27.53 7.62
C LYS A 300 -2.42 26.26 6.88
N VAL A 301 -3.72 25.93 6.84
CA VAL A 301 -4.24 24.79 6.06
C VAL A 301 -3.83 24.93 4.58
N PHE A 302 -4.08 26.09 3.99
CA PHE A 302 -3.76 26.38 2.58
C PHE A 302 -2.25 26.29 2.30
N ARG A 303 -1.42 26.85 3.19
CA ARG A 303 0.04 26.78 3.09
C ARG A 303 0.55 25.34 3.14
N VAL A 304 0.02 24.53 4.05
CA VAL A 304 0.39 23.10 4.16
C VAL A 304 -0.04 22.34 2.90
N TYR A 305 -1.24 22.60 2.38
CA TYR A 305 -1.76 21.96 1.17
C TYR A 305 -0.87 22.25 -0.06
N LYS A 306 -0.57 23.54 -0.34
CA LYS A 306 0.34 23.94 -1.43
C LYS A 306 1.73 23.33 -1.28
N LYS A 307 2.27 23.40 -0.09
CA LYS A 307 3.62 22.93 0.22
C LYS A 307 3.74 21.40 0.02
N THR A 308 2.77 20.63 0.48
CA THR A 308 2.79 19.17 0.32
C THR A 308 2.60 18.78 -1.15
N ALA A 309 1.72 19.44 -1.90
CA ALA A 309 1.52 19.20 -3.33
C ALA A 309 2.80 19.42 -4.13
N LEU A 310 3.46 20.57 -3.94
CA LEU A 310 4.72 20.88 -4.64
C LEU A 310 5.84 19.89 -4.27
N THR A 311 6.02 19.59 -2.97
CA THR A 311 7.09 18.69 -2.53
C THR A 311 6.88 17.28 -3.06
N LEU A 312 5.64 16.75 -2.97
CA LEU A 312 5.31 15.41 -3.48
C LEU A 312 5.44 15.33 -5.00
N LEU A 313 5.07 16.39 -5.73
CA LEU A 313 5.24 16.45 -7.18
C LEU A 313 6.72 16.40 -7.56
N ILE A 314 7.59 17.22 -6.93
CA ILE A 314 9.03 17.23 -7.23
C ILE A 314 9.67 15.86 -6.98
N VAL A 315 9.37 15.24 -5.83
CA VAL A 315 9.91 13.92 -5.50
C VAL A 315 9.32 12.84 -6.40
N GLY A 316 8.03 12.93 -6.73
CA GLY A 316 7.38 12.04 -7.69
C GLY A 316 7.99 12.12 -9.08
N LEU A 317 8.28 13.32 -9.59
CA LEU A 317 8.97 13.54 -10.87
C LEU A 317 10.39 12.97 -10.87
N ALA A 318 11.13 13.13 -9.77
CA ALA A 318 12.46 12.55 -9.64
C ALA A 318 12.41 11.01 -9.73
N ILE A 319 11.52 10.38 -8.97
CA ILE A 319 11.39 8.92 -8.94
C ILE A 319 10.86 8.40 -10.28
N MET A 320 9.85 9.04 -10.86
CA MET A 320 9.28 8.66 -12.15
C MET A 320 10.34 8.76 -13.27
N GLY A 321 11.12 9.84 -13.30
CA GLY A 321 12.20 10.02 -14.28
C GLY A 321 13.25 8.91 -14.18
N LEU A 322 13.65 8.52 -12.95
CA LEU A 322 14.56 7.39 -12.71
C LEU A 322 13.99 6.07 -13.22
N ILE A 323 12.72 5.80 -12.91
CA ILE A 323 12.06 4.55 -13.33
C ILE A 323 12.02 4.48 -14.86
N VAL A 324 11.52 5.52 -15.53
CA VAL A 324 11.32 5.52 -16.98
C VAL A 324 12.65 5.50 -17.74
N LEU A 325 13.69 6.20 -17.27
CA LEU A 325 15.02 6.14 -17.90
C LEU A 325 15.63 4.74 -17.85
N ASN A 326 15.32 3.95 -16.82
CA ASN A 326 15.92 2.65 -16.60
C ASN A 326 15.02 1.47 -16.96
N ILE A 327 13.76 1.70 -17.36
CA ILE A 327 12.80 0.61 -17.57
C ILE A 327 13.26 -0.39 -18.65
N GLN A 328 13.88 0.11 -19.73
CA GLN A 328 14.42 -0.76 -20.79
C GLN A 328 15.59 -1.62 -20.29
N ASN A 329 16.42 -1.09 -19.42
CA ASN A 329 17.50 -1.83 -18.77
C ASN A 329 16.97 -2.90 -17.85
N VAL A 330 15.91 -2.61 -17.11
CA VAL A 330 15.21 -3.59 -16.26
C VAL A 330 14.62 -4.71 -17.12
N ILE A 331 13.98 -4.39 -18.25
CA ILE A 331 13.43 -5.40 -19.16
C ILE A 331 14.52 -6.29 -19.74
N LYS A 332 15.68 -5.72 -20.11
CA LYS A 332 16.83 -6.54 -20.58
C LYS A 332 17.32 -7.55 -19.53
N ILE A 333 17.27 -7.18 -18.23
CA ILE A 333 17.65 -8.07 -17.12
C ILE A 333 16.59 -9.14 -16.88
N LEU A 334 15.29 -8.75 -16.90
CA LEU A 334 14.18 -9.63 -16.57
C LEU A 334 13.76 -10.55 -17.75
N GLY A 335 14.03 -10.12 -18.99
CA GLY A 335 13.68 -10.83 -20.21
C GLY A 335 12.47 -10.28 -20.95
N GLU A 336 12.31 -10.66 -22.21
CA GLU A 336 11.30 -10.13 -23.15
C GLU A 336 9.84 -10.33 -22.70
N ASN A 337 9.57 -11.32 -21.86
CA ASN A 337 8.23 -11.52 -21.28
C ASN A 337 7.71 -10.32 -20.48
N TYR A 338 8.62 -9.44 -20.05
CA TYR A 338 8.31 -8.23 -19.27
C TYR A 338 8.16 -6.96 -20.14
N ARG A 339 8.28 -7.08 -21.47
CA ARG A 339 8.16 -5.93 -22.37
C ARG A 339 6.89 -5.09 -22.18
N PRO A 340 5.69 -5.67 -21.94
CA PRO A 340 4.47 -4.92 -21.68
C PRO A 340 4.54 -4.07 -20.39
N MET A 341 5.44 -4.41 -19.46
CA MET A 341 5.65 -3.66 -18.21
C MET A 341 6.04 -2.20 -18.45
N ALA A 342 6.77 -1.89 -19.54
CA ALA A 342 7.22 -0.52 -19.82
C ALA A 342 6.04 0.43 -19.98
N GLU A 343 5.04 0.04 -20.75
CA GLU A 343 3.84 0.84 -20.99
C GLU A 343 2.99 0.96 -19.70
N VAL A 344 2.82 -0.15 -18.97
CA VAL A 344 2.11 -0.18 -17.69
C VAL A 344 2.75 0.78 -16.69
N VAL A 345 4.08 0.73 -16.53
CA VAL A 345 4.83 1.61 -15.62
C VAL A 345 4.68 3.08 -16.01
N LEU A 346 4.73 3.38 -17.31
CA LEU A 346 4.56 4.74 -17.80
C LEU A 346 3.16 5.29 -17.44
N ILE A 347 2.11 4.54 -17.76
CA ILE A 347 0.72 4.96 -17.54
C ILE A 347 0.40 5.08 -16.05
N LEU A 348 0.75 4.06 -15.25
CA LEU A 348 0.57 4.10 -13.79
C LEU A 348 1.41 5.18 -13.13
N GLY A 349 2.62 5.45 -13.64
CA GLY A 349 3.47 6.54 -13.17
C GLY A 349 2.82 7.90 -13.38
N PHE A 350 2.21 8.16 -14.55
CA PHE A 350 1.43 9.37 -14.77
C PHE A 350 0.21 9.46 -13.85
N SER A 351 -0.52 8.35 -13.67
CA SER A 351 -1.62 8.30 -12.69
C SER A 351 -1.14 8.71 -11.30
N LYS A 352 0.01 8.21 -10.88
CA LYS A 352 0.60 8.53 -9.58
C LYS A 352 1.11 9.96 -9.48
N LEU A 353 1.67 10.52 -10.56
CA LEU A 353 2.07 11.94 -10.60
C LEU A 353 0.86 12.88 -10.44
N ILE A 354 -0.28 12.56 -11.04
CA ILE A 354 -1.53 13.32 -10.85
C ILE A 354 -1.94 13.28 -9.36
N ASP A 355 -1.92 12.09 -8.75
CA ASP A 355 -2.26 11.90 -7.34
C ASP A 355 -1.30 12.71 -6.43
N LEU A 356 0.02 12.61 -6.64
CA LEU A 356 1.03 13.35 -5.90
C LEU A 356 0.93 14.86 -6.11
N GLY A 357 0.68 15.30 -7.36
CA GLY A 357 0.56 16.71 -7.73
C GLY A 357 -0.63 17.41 -7.08
N THR A 358 -1.69 16.68 -6.77
CA THR A 358 -2.83 17.22 -6.00
C THR A 358 -2.57 17.26 -4.50
N GLY A 359 -1.43 16.77 -4.03
CA GLY A 359 -1.01 16.79 -2.64
C GLY A 359 -1.83 15.86 -1.74
N LEU A 360 -1.82 16.14 -0.44
CA LEU A 360 -2.55 15.33 0.55
C LEU A 360 -4.04 15.77 0.66
N ASN A 361 -4.73 15.83 -0.48
CA ASN A 361 -6.14 16.24 -0.57
C ASN A 361 -7.07 15.36 0.29
N SER A 362 -6.82 14.05 0.34
CA SER A 362 -7.51 13.08 1.18
C SER A 362 -7.45 13.47 2.66
N HIS A 363 -6.25 13.77 3.16
CA HIS A 363 -6.02 14.13 4.56
C HIS A 363 -6.61 15.51 4.90
N LEU A 364 -6.63 16.44 3.94
CA LEU A 364 -7.28 17.74 4.09
C LEU A 364 -8.79 17.57 4.29
N LEU A 365 -9.45 16.76 3.46
CA LEU A 365 -10.88 16.47 3.58
C LEU A 365 -11.19 15.70 4.86
N LEU A 366 -10.43 14.66 5.17
CA LEU A 366 -10.63 13.79 6.34
C LEU A 366 -10.49 14.55 7.66
N SER A 367 -9.56 15.53 7.74
CA SER A 367 -9.36 16.36 8.93
C SER A 367 -10.38 17.49 9.07
N SER A 368 -11.16 17.79 8.03
CA SER A 368 -12.14 18.88 7.98
C SER A 368 -13.53 18.44 8.48
N LYS A 369 -14.45 19.42 8.61
CA LYS A 369 -15.88 19.15 8.87
C LYS A 369 -16.57 18.36 7.75
N HIS A 370 -15.96 18.30 6.57
CA HIS A 370 -16.50 17.64 5.38
C HIS A 370 -15.92 16.23 5.13
N TRP A 371 -15.46 15.54 6.18
CA TRP A 371 -14.86 14.21 6.09
C TRP A 371 -15.71 13.15 5.35
N LYS A 372 -17.04 13.32 5.32
CA LYS A 372 -17.95 12.43 4.57
C LYS A 372 -17.67 12.44 3.06
N ILE A 373 -17.16 13.54 2.52
CA ILE A 373 -16.81 13.66 1.11
C ILE A 373 -15.68 12.69 0.76
N GLU A 374 -14.74 12.48 1.68
CA GLU A 374 -13.67 11.50 1.53
C GLU A 374 -14.22 10.09 1.29
N PHE A 375 -15.22 9.68 2.09
CA PHE A 375 -15.87 8.38 1.93
C PHE A 375 -16.58 8.27 0.58
N VAL A 376 -17.40 9.24 0.22
CA VAL A 376 -18.16 9.24 -1.05
C VAL A 376 -17.22 9.21 -2.27
N THR A 377 -16.14 10.00 -2.25
CA THR A 377 -15.17 10.00 -3.35
C THR A 377 -14.38 8.70 -3.45
N ASN A 378 -14.11 8.00 -2.32
CA ASN A 378 -13.51 6.67 -2.35
C ASN A 378 -14.45 5.62 -2.93
N VAL A 379 -15.74 5.64 -2.58
CA VAL A 379 -16.77 4.78 -3.23
C VAL A 379 -16.75 4.98 -4.73
N PHE A 380 -16.78 6.24 -5.16
CA PHE A 380 -16.76 6.60 -6.57
C PHE A 380 -15.49 6.10 -7.29
N LEU A 381 -14.31 6.24 -6.66
CA LEU A 381 -13.05 5.71 -7.20
C LEU A 381 -13.13 4.21 -7.44
N VAL A 382 -13.58 3.44 -6.43
CA VAL A 382 -13.65 1.98 -6.51
C VAL A 382 -14.62 1.53 -7.61
N LEU A 383 -15.79 2.16 -7.70
CA LEU A 383 -16.77 1.84 -8.75
C LEU A 383 -16.21 2.14 -10.14
N MET A 384 -15.62 3.33 -10.34
CA MET A 384 -15.01 3.69 -11.62
C MET A 384 -13.84 2.75 -11.97
N ALA A 385 -12.92 2.53 -11.02
CA ALA A 385 -11.79 1.63 -11.24
C ALA A 385 -12.27 0.21 -11.60
N GLY A 386 -13.26 -0.33 -10.88
CA GLY A 386 -13.80 -1.67 -11.15
C GLY A 386 -14.44 -1.78 -12.53
N VAL A 387 -15.30 -0.82 -12.91
CA VAL A 387 -15.98 -0.81 -14.22
C VAL A 387 -14.97 -0.67 -15.36
N PHE A 388 -14.09 0.32 -15.31
CA PHE A 388 -13.10 0.52 -16.37
C PHE A 388 -12.09 -0.64 -16.45
N ASN A 389 -11.63 -1.18 -15.32
CA ASN A 389 -10.78 -2.37 -15.33
C ASN A 389 -11.45 -3.54 -16.03
N TYR A 390 -12.71 -3.84 -15.69
CA TYR A 390 -13.42 -4.96 -16.28
C TYR A 390 -13.45 -4.90 -17.82
N PHE A 391 -13.78 -3.75 -18.39
CA PHE A 391 -13.87 -3.60 -19.86
C PHE A 391 -12.50 -3.44 -20.53
N LEU A 392 -11.60 -2.66 -19.96
CA LEU A 392 -10.33 -2.37 -20.60
C LEU A 392 -9.34 -3.55 -20.50
N VAL A 393 -9.38 -4.33 -19.41
CA VAL A 393 -8.53 -5.52 -19.28
C VAL A 393 -8.90 -6.59 -20.30
N GLN A 394 -10.18 -6.79 -20.57
CA GLN A 394 -10.63 -7.75 -21.60
C GLN A 394 -10.06 -7.41 -22.99
N LYS A 395 -9.93 -6.12 -23.31
CA LYS A 395 -9.50 -5.67 -24.64
C LYS A 395 -8.00 -5.45 -24.75
N TYR A 396 -7.37 -4.93 -23.70
CA TYR A 396 -5.98 -4.47 -23.72
C TYR A 396 -5.09 -5.16 -22.67
N GLY A 397 -5.56 -6.20 -21.99
CA GLY A 397 -4.81 -6.93 -20.96
C GLY A 397 -4.34 -6.00 -19.83
N ILE A 398 -3.09 -6.17 -19.38
CA ILE A 398 -2.51 -5.38 -18.28
C ILE A 398 -2.40 -3.88 -18.57
N VAL A 399 -2.22 -3.52 -19.84
CA VAL A 399 -2.19 -2.11 -20.26
C VAL A 399 -3.57 -1.48 -20.06
N GLY A 400 -4.64 -2.25 -20.31
CA GLY A 400 -6.01 -1.84 -20.02
C GLY A 400 -6.25 -1.54 -18.55
N SER A 401 -5.68 -2.32 -17.63
CA SER A 401 -5.73 -2.03 -16.19
C SER A 401 -5.01 -0.73 -15.82
N ALA A 402 -3.85 -0.47 -16.43
CA ALA A 402 -3.13 0.76 -16.23
C ALA A 402 -3.94 2.00 -16.69
N TRP A 403 -4.57 1.93 -17.87
CA TRP A 403 -5.47 2.97 -18.35
C TRP A 403 -6.70 3.17 -17.47
N ALA A 404 -7.33 2.07 -17.01
CA ALA A 404 -8.45 2.13 -16.08
C ALA A 404 -8.07 2.89 -14.81
N THR A 405 -6.92 2.59 -14.26
CA THR A 405 -6.37 3.24 -13.07
C THR A 405 -6.07 4.72 -13.34
N LEU A 406 -5.45 5.06 -14.48
CA LEU A 406 -5.18 6.46 -14.86
C LEU A 406 -6.47 7.28 -14.97
N ILE A 407 -7.48 6.75 -15.66
CA ILE A 407 -8.77 7.43 -15.83
C ILE A 407 -9.46 7.61 -14.48
N ALA A 408 -9.55 6.53 -13.68
CA ALA A 408 -10.21 6.58 -12.38
C ALA A 408 -9.54 7.58 -11.43
N PHE A 409 -8.20 7.57 -11.32
CA PHE A 409 -7.47 8.51 -10.46
C PHE A 409 -7.50 9.94 -10.97
N THR A 410 -7.51 10.16 -12.29
CA THR A 410 -7.63 11.50 -12.87
C THR A 410 -8.97 12.13 -12.54
N VAL A 411 -10.06 11.38 -12.76
CA VAL A 411 -11.41 11.86 -12.43
C VAL A 411 -11.58 12.05 -10.92
N TYR A 412 -11.14 11.08 -10.13
CA TYR A 412 -11.19 11.14 -8.67
C TYR A 412 -10.44 12.35 -8.08
N ASN A 413 -9.20 12.60 -8.51
CA ASN A 413 -8.45 13.76 -8.06
C ASN A 413 -9.04 15.07 -8.60
N GLY A 414 -9.57 15.07 -9.83
CA GLY A 414 -10.27 16.21 -10.42
C GLY A 414 -11.52 16.60 -9.62
N VAL A 415 -12.34 15.61 -9.24
CA VAL A 415 -13.53 15.82 -8.40
C VAL A 415 -13.14 16.40 -7.03
N ARG A 416 -12.12 15.83 -6.39
CA ARG A 416 -11.62 16.33 -5.11
C ARG A 416 -11.04 17.74 -5.19
N PHE A 417 -10.25 18.00 -6.21
CA PHE A 417 -9.75 19.35 -6.49
C PHE A 417 -10.90 20.36 -6.61
N PHE A 418 -11.92 20.04 -7.43
CA PHE A 418 -13.08 20.89 -7.60
C PHE A 418 -13.85 21.12 -6.29
N LEU A 419 -14.07 20.05 -5.49
CA LEU A 419 -14.76 20.14 -4.21
C LEU A 419 -13.98 20.99 -3.19
N ILE A 420 -12.66 20.79 -3.09
CA ILE A 420 -11.78 21.58 -2.21
C ILE A 420 -11.80 23.07 -2.64
N TRP A 421 -11.69 23.31 -3.93
CA TRP A 421 -11.78 24.68 -4.47
C TRP A 421 -13.13 25.33 -4.17
N ARG A 422 -14.23 24.61 -4.36
CA ARG A 422 -15.58 25.14 -4.09
C ARG A 422 -15.83 25.39 -2.60
N LEU A 423 -15.44 24.46 -1.73
CA LEU A 423 -15.75 24.49 -0.29
C LEU A 423 -14.81 25.42 0.50
N PHE A 424 -13.54 25.43 0.15
CA PHE A 424 -12.52 26.13 0.92
C PHE A 424 -11.84 27.26 0.13
N LYS A 425 -12.12 27.43 -1.16
CA LYS A 425 -11.46 28.38 -2.07
C LYS A 425 -9.93 28.18 -2.13
N MET A 426 -9.49 26.92 -1.95
CA MET A 426 -8.08 26.54 -1.94
C MET A 426 -7.75 25.71 -3.19
N GLN A 427 -6.55 25.97 -3.76
CA GLN A 427 -6.01 25.17 -4.87
C GLN A 427 -4.51 24.96 -4.67
N PRO A 428 -3.94 23.77 -4.98
CA PRO A 428 -2.55 23.44 -4.67
C PRO A 428 -1.55 23.98 -5.69
N PHE A 429 -2.02 24.27 -6.92
CA PHE A 429 -1.15 24.58 -8.05
C PHE A 429 -0.70 26.05 -8.06
N ASP A 430 0.56 26.26 -8.42
CA ASP A 430 1.09 27.56 -8.78
C ASP A 430 2.14 27.42 -9.91
N LEU A 431 2.74 28.52 -10.33
CA LEU A 431 3.74 28.53 -11.41
C LEU A 431 4.93 27.61 -11.11
N ARG A 432 5.26 27.39 -9.84
CA ARG A 432 6.37 26.50 -9.43
C ARG A 432 6.12 25.04 -9.82
N ASN A 433 4.87 24.59 -9.80
CA ASN A 433 4.51 23.24 -10.22
C ASN A 433 4.78 23.07 -11.73
N LEU A 434 4.42 24.05 -12.56
CA LEU A 434 4.69 24.02 -13.99
C LEU A 434 6.18 24.09 -14.30
N ILE A 435 6.93 24.94 -13.60
CA ILE A 435 8.39 25.03 -13.75
C ILE A 435 9.06 23.70 -13.36
N ALA A 436 8.61 23.05 -12.28
CA ALA A 436 9.13 21.74 -11.86
C ALA A 436 8.89 20.66 -12.92
N LEU A 437 7.68 20.64 -13.53
CA LEU A 437 7.34 19.74 -14.63
C LEU A 437 8.24 20.00 -15.86
N PHE A 438 8.41 21.25 -16.23
CA PHE A 438 9.25 21.64 -17.38
C PHE A 438 10.72 21.24 -17.17
N ILE A 439 11.29 21.55 -15.99
CA ILE A 439 12.66 21.14 -15.64
C ILE A 439 12.81 19.62 -15.68
N ALA A 440 11.86 18.87 -15.10
CA ALA A 440 11.90 17.41 -15.12
C ALA A 440 11.87 16.87 -16.55
N ALA A 441 11.01 17.41 -17.42
CA ALA A 441 10.92 17.02 -18.82
C ALA A 441 12.23 17.32 -19.58
N CYS A 442 12.82 18.52 -19.42
CA CYS A 442 14.09 18.86 -20.03
C CYS A 442 15.23 17.95 -19.57
N CYS A 443 15.38 17.72 -18.26
CA CYS A 443 16.38 16.81 -17.72
C CYS A 443 16.20 15.38 -18.21
N PHE A 444 14.95 14.92 -18.27
CA PHE A 444 14.62 13.61 -18.81
C PHE A 444 15.03 13.47 -20.28
N LEU A 445 14.66 14.42 -21.13
CA LEU A 445 14.99 14.40 -22.55
C LEU A 445 16.51 14.43 -22.80
N ILE A 446 17.27 15.22 -22.02
CA ILE A 446 18.73 15.25 -22.09
C ILE A 446 19.30 13.86 -21.77
N CYS A 447 18.85 13.23 -20.68
CA CYS A 447 19.35 11.92 -20.28
C CYS A 447 18.89 10.80 -21.21
N TRP A 448 17.68 10.91 -21.77
CA TRP A 448 17.13 9.94 -22.73
C TRP A 448 17.85 9.97 -24.08
N ALA A 449 18.30 11.16 -24.52
CA ALA A 449 19.06 11.33 -25.75
C ALA A 449 20.50 10.79 -25.68
N LEU A 450 21.00 10.42 -24.50
CA LEU A 450 22.32 9.82 -24.37
C LEU A 450 22.37 8.43 -25.04
N PRO A 451 23.49 8.07 -25.65
CA PRO A 451 23.66 6.73 -26.22
C PRO A 451 23.52 5.66 -25.15
N VAL A 452 22.97 4.53 -25.55
CA VAL A 452 22.84 3.35 -24.64
C VAL A 452 24.20 2.70 -24.50
N LEU A 453 24.70 2.58 -23.27
CA LEU A 453 25.97 1.93 -23.00
C LEU A 453 25.82 0.39 -23.04
N PRO A 454 26.88 -0.34 -23.46
CA PRO A 454 26.83 -1.80 -23.58
C PRO A 454 26.49 -2.52 -22.25
N ASN A 455 27.01 -1.99 -21.15
CA ASN A 455 26.75 -2.54 -19.83
C ASN A 455 25.52 -1.88 -19.20
N VAL A 456 24.48 -2.67 -18.97
CA VAL A 456 23.18 -2.25 -18.44
C VAL A 456 23.29 -1.54 -17.08
N PHE A 457 24.18 -2.00 -16.22
CA PHE A 457 24.40 -1.41 -14.89
C PHE A 457 25.09 -0.04 -14.98
N ILE A 458 26.11 0.06 -15.84
CA ILE A 458 26.84 1.34 -16.06
C ILE A 458 25.89 2.35 -16.70
N ASP A 459 25.10 1.95 -17.72
CA ASP A 459 24.09 2.81 -18.36
C ASP A 459 23.10 3.35 -17.34
N SER A 460 22.57 2.46 -16.48
CA SER A 460 21.64 2.85 -15.43
C SER A 460 22.22 3.82 -14.41
N ILE A 461 23.46 3.58 -13.95
CA ILE A 461 24.14 4.46 -12.99
C ILE A 461 24.42 5.83 -13.61
N VAL A 462 24.94 5.88 -14.82
CA VAL A 462 25.28 7.15 -15.52
C VAL A 462 24.04 7.97 -15.75
N LYS A 463 22.98 7.40 -16.38
CA LYS A 463 21.73 8.11 -16.66
C LYS A 463 21.05 8.59 -15.39
N SER A 464 21.00 7.74 -14.36
CA SER A 464 20.37 8.08 -13.07
C SER A 464 21.11 9.19 -12.34
N SER A 465 22.44 9.10 -12.26
CA SER A 465 23.27 10.10 -11.59
C SER A 465 23.20 11.45 -12.30
N LEU A 466 23.25 11.44 -13.63
CA LEU A 466 23.12 12.67 -14.42
C LEU A 466 21.75 13.31 -14.27
N PHE A 467 20.68 12.50 -14.34
CA PHE A 467 19.30 12.99 -14.17
C PHE A 467 19.09 13.62 -12.80
N ILE A 468 19.45 12.91 -11.71
CA ILE A 468 19.31 13.44 -10.34
C ILE A 468 20.17 14.67 -10.13
N GLY A 469 21.41 14.66 -10.64
CA GLY A 469 22.31 15.80 -10.55
C GLY A 469 21.75 17.04 -11.24
N LEU A 470 21.36 16.93 -12.52
CA LEU A 470 20.79 18.03 -13.29
C LEU A 470 19.48 18.52 -12.68
N PHE A 471 18.53 17.61 -12.42
CA PHE A 471 17.23 17.93 -11.85
C PHE A 471 17.37 18.60 -10.48
N GLY A 472 18.19 18.02 -9.58
CA GLY A 472 18.44 18.56 -8.25
C GLY A 472 19.08 19.96 -8.27
N ILE A 473 20.12 20.15 -9.09
CA ILE A 473 20.79 21.45 -9.25
C ILE A 473 19.79 22.51 -9.75
N LEU A 474 18.98 22.20 -10.76
CA LEU A 474 18.02 23.17 -11.32
C LEU A 474 16.89 23.48 -10.31
N ILE A 475 16.33 22.49 -9.61
CA ILE A 475 15.32 22.72 -8.56
C ILE A 475 15.85 23.66 -7.46
N ILE A 476 17.12 23.48 -7.05
CA ILE A 476 17.77 24.30 -6.03
C ILE A 476 18.07 25.70 -6.58
N ARG A 477 18.65 25.80 -7.78
CA ARG A 477 19.05 27.06 -8.41
C ARG A 477 17.87 27.99 -8.65
N PHE A 478 16.75 27.45 -9.11
CA PHE A 478 15.51 28.20 -9.32
C PHE A 478 14.66 28.37 -8.05
N LYS A 479 15.16 27.90 -6.90
CA LYS A 479 14.49 28.03 -5.58
C LYS A 479 13.02 27.57 -5.61
N ILE A 480 12.72 26.50 -6.34
CA ILE A 480 11.36 26.02 -6.55
C ILE A 480 10.72 25.53 -5.27
N SER A 481 11.45 24.74 -4.46
CA SER A 481 10.96 24.25 -3.16
C SER A 481 11.77 24.85 -2.01
N PRO A 482 11.14 25.66 -1.13
CA PRO A 482 11.80 26.18 0.07
C PRO A 482 12.34 25.08 0.99
N ASP A 483 11.64 23.93 1.05
CA ASP A 483 12.06 22.81 1.91
C ASP A 483 13.30 22.11 1.40
N VAL A 484 13.36 21.83 0.09
CA VAL A 484 14.55 21.22 -0.52
C VAL A 484 15.75 22.13 -0.31
N ASN A 485 15.59 23.44 -0.50
CA ASN A 485 16.65 24.42 -0.30
C ASN A 485 17.12 24.50 1.17
N LEU A 486 16.18 24.39 2.13
CA LEU A 486 16.52 24.36 3.56
C LEU A 486 17.27 23.08 3.95
N ILE A 487 16.86 21.92 3.41
CA ILE A 487 17.53 20.64 3.70
C ILE A 487 18.95 20.67 3.11
N VAL A 488 19.10 21.06 1.85
CA VAL A 488 20.40 21.15 1.21
C VAL A 488 21.29 22.19 1.91
N GLY A 489 20.75 23.34 2.29
CA GLY A 489 21.49 24.34 3.05
C GLY A 489 21.95 23.85 4.43
N LYS A 490 21.17 23.01 5.10
CA LYS A 490 21.57 22.37 6.37
C LYS A 490 22.67 21.32 6.17
N ILE A 491 22.57 20.51 5.12
CA ILE A 491 23.58 19.50 4.78
C ILE A 491 24.90 20.19 4.40
N TYR A 492 24.82 21.22 3.57
CA TYR A 492 25.98 22.02 3.15
C TYR A 492 26.71 22.66 4.34
N ARG A 493 25.97 23.30 5.28
CA ARG A 493 26.55 23.86 6.51
C ARG A 493 27.17 22.80 7.43
N ARG A 494 26.61 21.58 7.47
CA ARG A 494 27.19 20.48 8.26
C ARG A 494 28.45 19.90 7.63
N LEU A 495 28.56 19.90 6.31
CA LEU A 495 29.74 19.42 5.59
C LEU A 495 30.89 20.44 5.62
N ILE A 496 30.59 21.74 5.43
CA ILE A 496 31.60 22.80 5.44
C ILE A 496 31.94 23.27 6.87
N GLY A 497 31.00 23.23 7.81
CA GLY A 497 31.26 23.57 9.23
C GLY A 497 32.02 22.50 10.00
N ARG A 498 32.50 21.45 9.33
CA ARG A 498 33.44 20.43 9.85
C ARG A 498 34.85 20.54 9.25
N ILE A 499 35.09 21.56 8.42
CA ILE A 499 36.39 22.03 7.97
C ILE A 499 36.64 23.37 8.67
#